data_a1271a016fddb87cfbca0dfecf2abfa3
#
_entry.id   a1271a016fddb87cfbca0dfecf2abfa3
#
_cell.length_a   1.000
_cell.length_b   1.000
_cell.length_c   1.000
_cell.angle_alpha   90.00
_cell.angle_beta   90.00
_cell.angle_gamma   90.00
#
_symmetry.space_group_name_H-M   'P 1'
#
loop_
_entity.id
_entity.type
_entity.pdbx_description
1 polymer ?
#
loop_
_entity_poly.entity_id
_entity_poly.type
_entity_poly.pdbx_seq_one_letter_code
_entity_poly.pdbx_strand_id
1 'polypeptide(L)'
;KRKKCHDKSTANFIKLYEDQNGYNGKIQSSDSIYNVLNSNKTGYFKVDGKKFKKTEGVLKYEVGSKDIWALLTNNEAKWISRIDQNSESKVGDHFKVRVGVKTTADKVFISDKWENLASNKPEDELLKPLISQENIEAWSAITNINLRILYTHYIQNGEKRVIELDDYPKAKEYFYKHKERLSGRNYVINAGRNWYEIWVPQNPSYWKYPKLVFPDISTSPRFYFDNEGKIVNGNCYWIVSRNEKDVERLLLTQGVANSDLMTKYHDLAFNNKLYSGRRRYLSQYVEKYPLPDLKYHTSQQIIELVKKLNSESIDSNTQELKILLEKKVAESFGVEPVNLLD
;
A
#
# COMPACT_ATOMS: atom_id res chain seq x y z
N LYS A 1 -13.48 44.04 1.45
CA LYS A 1 -12.31 43.48 2.14
C LYS A 1 -12.78 42.20 2.83
N ARG A 2 -12.44 40.99 2.30
CA ARG A 2 -12.67 39.72 3.01
C ARG A 2 -11.72 39.67 4.20
N LYS A 3 -12.24 39.61 5.45
CA LYS A 3 -11.45 39.29 6.63
C LYS A 3 -10.80 37.92 6.41
N LYS A 4 -9.47 37.82 6.49
CA LYS A 4 -8.79 36.54 6.61
C LYS A 4 -9.20 35.94 7.96
N CYS A 5 -10.05 34.94 7.94
CA CYS A 5 -10.38 34.15 9.11
C CYS A 5 -9.18 33.24 9.38
N HIS A 6 -8.41 33.53 10.41
CA HIS A 6 -7.29 32.72 10.89
C HIS A 6 -7.71 31.77 12.02
N ASP A 7 -9.02 31.57 12.19
CA ASP A 7 -9.51 30.70 13.23
C ASP A 7 -9.52 29.24 12.79
N LYS A 8 -8.93 28.37 13.61
CA LYS A 8 -9.14 26.93 13.55
C LYS A 8 -10.63 26.70 13.79
N SER A 9 -11.35 26.44 12.72
CA SER A 9 -12.78 26.24 12.77
C SER A 9 -13.08 24.79 13.12
N THR A 10 -14.11 24.57 13.93
CA THR A 10 -14.61 23.25 14.27
C THR A 10 -16.07 23.15 13.84
N ALA A 11 -16.46 22.01 13.30
CA ALA A 11 -17.86 21.70 13.02
C ALA A 11 -18.23 20.36 13.65
N ASN A 12 -19.40 20.29 14.29
CA ASN A 12 -19.93 19.01 14.74
C ASN A 12 -20.48 18.24 13.54
N PHE A 13 -20.26 16.93 13.53
CA PHE A 13 -20.84 16.05 12.52
C PHE A 13 -21.60 14.89 13.19
N ILE A 14 -22.59 14.38 12.46
CA ILE A 14 -23.28 13.14 12.77
C ILE A 14 -23.14 12.21 11.57
N LYS A 15 -22.69 10.98 11.81
CA LYS A 15 -22.76 9.87 10.85
C LYS A 15 -23.89 8.95 11.26
N LEU A 16 -24.78 8.67 10.35
CA LEU A 16 -25.82 7.67 10.50
C LEU A 16 -25.84 6.77 9.27
N TYR A 17 -25.66 5.48 9.46
CA TYR A 17 -25.69 4.49 8.38
C TYR A 17 -26.38 3.21 8.82
N GLU A 18 -27.01 2.54 7.89
CA GLU A 18 -27.64 1.24 8.09
C GLU A 18 -26.55 0.20 8.36
N ASP A 19 -26.67 -0.52 9.49
CA ASP A 19 -25.73 -1.57 9.87
C ASP A 19 -26.22 -2.91 9.32
N GLN A 20 -25.46 -3.47 8.38
CA GLN A 20 -25.70 -4.77 7.78
C GLN A 20 -24.95 -5.91 8.47
N ASN A 21 -24.09 -5.61 9.45
CA ASN A 21 -23.14 -6.55 10.04
C ASN A 21 -23.67 -7.32 11.26
N GLY A 22 -24.96 -7.23 11.56
CA GLY A 22 -25.58 -8.13 12.55
C GLY A 22 -25.20 -7.87 14.03
N TYR A 23 -24.88 -6.62 14.41
CA TYR A 23 -24.57 -6.28 15.80
C TYR A 23 -25.65 -6.79 16.76
N ASN A 24 -25.23 -7.52 17.81
CA ASN A 24 -26.10 -8.16 18.80
C ASN A 24 -26.07 -7.49 20.19
N GLY A 25 -25.42 -6.34 20.32
CA GLY A 25 -25.34 -5.60 21.58
C GLY A 25 -26.59 -4.75 21.84
N LYS A 26 -26.47 -3.78 22.76
CA LYS A 26 -27.58 -2.89 23.16
C LYS A 26 -28.06 -2.02 22.01
N ILE A 27 -29.32 -2.23 21.58
CA ILE A 27 -29.96 -1.46 20.50
C ILE A 27 -31.08 -0.60 21.13
N GLN A 28 -31.13 0.67 20.79
CA GLN A 28 -32.17 1.61 21.21
C GLN A 28 -33.29 1.63 20.15
N SER A 29 -34.55 1.61 20.53
CA SER A 29 -35.66 1.80 19.61
C SER A 29 -35.93 3.27 19.38
N SER A 30 -36.31 3.63 18.14
CA SER A 30 -36.73 4.98 17.78
C SER A 30 -37.79 4.92 16.71
N ASP A 31 -38.74 5.85 16.73
CA ASP A 31 -39.87 5.90 15.83
C ASP A 31 -39.51 6.45 14.45
N SER A 32 -38.38 7.16 14.33
CA SER A 32 -37.92 7.71 13.06
C SER A 32 -36.41 7.99 13.03
N ILE A 33 -35.85 8.03 11.84
CA ILE A 33 -34.46 8.48 11.60
C ILE A 33 -34.26 9.93 12.09
N TYR A 34 -35.25 10.78 11.94
CA TYR A 34 -35.21 12.16 12.41
C TYR A 34 -35.00 12.24 13.93
N ASN A 35 -35.73 11.41 14.69
CA ASN A 35 -35.58 11.34 16.16
C ASN A 35 -34.18 10.79 16.53
N VAL A 36 -33.62 9.85 15.77
CA VAL A 36 -32.25 9.36 15.97
C VAL A 36 -31.24 10.48 15.74
N LEU A 37 -31.37 11.25 14.67
CA LEU A 37 -30.45 12.34 14.34
C LEU A 37 -30.45 13.44 15.42
N ASN A 38 -31.62 13.78 15.94
CA ASN A 38 -31.77 14.84 16.96
C ASN A 38 -31.52 14.36 18.38
N SER A 39 -31.37 13.06 18.63
CA SER A 39 -31.09 12.57 20.00
C SER A 39 -29.60 12.88 20.34
N ASN A 40 -29.35 13.12 21.62
CA ASN A 40 -27.97 13.28 22.16
C ASN A 40 -27.28 11.94 22.42
N LYS A 41 -27.88 10.81 21.96
CA LYS A 41 -27.35 9.47 22.18
C LYS A 41 -26.66 8.98 20.92
N THR A 42 -25.53 8.30 21.09
CA THR A 42 -24.81 7.57 20.05
C THR A 42 -24.99 6.06 20.22
N GLY A 43 -24.54 5.27 19.22
CA GLY A 43 -24.65 3.81 19.25
C GLY A 43 -25.65 3.26 18.24
N TYR A 44 -26.26 2.14 18.57
CA TYR A 44 -27.15 1.42 17.65
C TYR A 44 -28.62 1.71 17.94
N PHE A 45 -29.35 1.96 16.85
CA PHE A 45 -30.78 2.25 16.86
C PHE A 45 -31.54 1.32 15.92
N LYS A 46 -32.78 0.99 16.28
CA LYS A 46 -33.70 0.27 15.41
C LYS A 46 -34.83 1.23 14.99
N VAL A 47 -35.02 1.39 13.68
CA VAL A 47 -36.08 2.22 13.07
C VAL A 47 -36.69 1.40 11.93
N ASP A 48 -38.00 1.23 11.91
CA ASP A 48 -38.75 0.49 10.88
C ASP A 48 -38.15 -0.90 10.56
N GLY A 49 -37.76 -1.63 11.61
CA GLY A 49 -37.16 -2.97 11.49
C GLY A 49 -35.68 -2.98 11.10
N LYS A 50 -35.11 -1.87 10.63
CA LYS A 50 -33.71 -1.74 10.24
C LYS A 50 -32.83 -1.26 11.39
N LYS A 51 -31.55 -1.67 11.37
CA LYS A 51 -30.55 -1.26 12.36
C LYS A 51 -29.70 -0.13 11.79
N PHE A 52 -29.48 0.90 12.59
CA PHE A 52 -28.63 2.05 12.23
C PHE A 52 -27.58 2.27 13.31
N LYS A 53 -26.38 2.60 12.90
CA LYS A 53 -25.30 3.05 13.79
C LYS A 53 -25.15 4.57 13.68
N LYS A 54 -25.34 5.27 14.81
CA LYS A 54 -25.10 6.72 14.94
C LYS A 54 -23.78 6.97 15.66
N THR A 55 -22.94 7.80 15.08
CA THR A 55 -21.71 8.31 15.69
C THR A 55 -21.67 9.83 15.55
N GLU A 56 -21.08 10.49 16.51
CA GLU A 56 -20.89 11.95 16.55
C GLU A 56 -19.42 12.28 16.79
N GLY A 57 -18.99 13.40 16.26
CA GLY A 57 -17.62 13.87 16.47
C GLY A 57 -17.44 15.31 16.04
N VAL A 58 -16.20 15.77 16.11
CA VAL A 58 -15.81 17.13 15.76
C VAL A 58 -14.83 17.10 14.61
N LEU A 59 -15.19 17.74 13.51
CA LEU A 59 -14.30 18.00 12.40
C LEU A 59 -13.48 19.25 12.72
N LYS A 60 -12.17 19.09 12.84
CA LYS A 60 -11.21 20.19 12.88
C LYS A 60 -10.69 20.42 11.47
N TYR A 61 -10.79 21.65 10.98
CA TYR A 61 -10.27 22.00 9.67
C TYR A 61 -9.56 23.36 9.70
N GLU A 62 -8.52 23.51 8.89
CA GLU A 62 -7.87 24.78 8.64
C GLU A 62 -8.26 25.27 7.24
N VAL A 63 -8.74 26.49 7.16
CA VAL A 63 -9.14 27.10 5.88
C VAL A 63 -7.91 27.19 4.97
N GLY A 64 -7.98 26.56 3.80
CA GLY A 64 -6.87 26.51 2.82
C GLY A 64 -5.95 25.30 2.97
N SER A 65 -6.13 24.44 3.95
CA SER A 65 -5.47 23.16 4.04
C SER A 65 -5.86 22.25 2.87
N LYS A 66 -4.86 21.55 2.29
CA LYS A 66 -5.08 20.50 1.28
C LYS A 66 -5.23 19.12 1.93
N ASP A 67 -5.29 19.05 3.24
CA ASP A 67 -5.39 17.79 3.97
C ASP A 67 -6.77 17.15 3.82
N ILE A 68 -6.78 15.83 3.94
CA ILE A 68 -8.02 15.05 3.87
C ILE A 68 -8.83 15.29 5.14
N TRP A 69 -10.10 15.59 4.98
CA TRP A 69 -11.01 15.74 6.10
C TRP A 69 -11.35 14.36 6.68
N ALA A 70 -10.86 14.10 7.88
CA ALA A 70 -11.19 12.91 8.64
C ALA A 70 -12.36 13.20 9.59
N LEU A 71 -13.46 12.45 9.41
CA LEU A 71 -14.63 12.52 10.30
C LEU A 71 -14.43 11.52 11.44
N LEU A 72 -13.79 11.97 12.51
CA LEU A 72 -13.39 11.15 13.66
C LEU A 72 -14.25 11.45 14.87
N THR A 73 -14.63 10.41 15.62
CA THR A 73 -15.14 10.60 16.99
C THR A 73 -14.04 11.17 17.87
N ASN A 74 -14.40 11.73 19.04
CA ASN A 74 -13.41 12.26 19.98
C ASN A 74 -12.39 11.20 20.44
N ASN A 75 -12.81 9.94 20.58
CA ASN A 75 -11.92 8.86 20.98
C ASN A 75 -10.96 8.46 19.84
N GLU A 76 -11.45 8.38 18.60
CA GLU A 76 -10.62 8.12 17.42
C GLU A 76 -9.61 9.25 17.20
N ALA A 77 -10.03 10.51 17.34
CA ALA A 77 -9.13 11.66 17.23
C ALA A 77 -8.03 11.65 18.30
N LYS A 78 -8.36 11.30 19.56
CA LYS A 78 -7.37 11.14 20.62
C LYS A 78 -6.41 9.98 20.34
N TRP A 79 -6.93 8.87 19.83
CA TRP A 79 -6.13 7.69 19.50
C TRP A 79 -5.13 7.99 18.35
N ILE A 80 -5.57 8.62 17.25
CA ILE A 80 -4.70 9.10 16.17
C ILE A 80 -3.64 10.07 16.71
N SER A 81 -4.07 11.07 17.50
CA SER A 81 -3.15 12.05 18.07
C SER A 81 -2.07 11.42 18.95
N ARG A 82 -2.40 10.35 19.68
CA ARG A 82 -1.44 9.64 20.51
C ARG A 82 -0.40 8.89 19.67
N ILE A 83 -0.82 8.27 18.58
CA ILE A 83 0.09 7.62 17.63
C ILE A 83 1.04 8.66 17.00
N ASP A 84 0.49 9.79 16.52
CA ASP A 84 1.28 10.85 15.91
C ASP A 84 2.28 11.48 16.89
N GLN A 85 1.92 11.64 18.17
CA GLN A 85 2.79 12.18 19.23
C GLN A 85 3.94 11.21 19.61
N ASN A 86 3.73 9.91 19.50
CA ASN A 86 4.75 8.89 19.79
C ASN A 86 5.52 8.44 18.54
N SER A 87 5.29 9.07 17.39
CA SER A 87 6.09 8.84 16.20
C SER A 87 7.27 9.80 16.13
N GLU A 88 8.45 9.30 15.75
CA GLU A 88 9.62 10.13 15.45
C GLU A 88 9.49 10.81 14.08
N SER A 89 8.93 10.07 13.12
CA SER A 89 8.96 10.45 11.71
C SER A 89 7.81 9.77 10.94
N LYS A 90 7.73 10.05 9.65
CA LYS A 90 6.85 9.37 8.71
C LYS A 90 7.67 8.64 7.65
N VAL A 91 7.06 7.65 7.00
CA VAL A 91 7.69 6.91 5.90
C VAL A 91 8.25 7.87 4.84
N GLY A 92 7.49 8.91 4.47
CA GLY A 92 7.88 9.89 3.45
C GLY A 92 9.10 10.74 3.82
N ASP A 93 9.44 10.87 5.10
CA ASP A 93 10.63 11.60 5.57
C ASP A 93 11.93 10.86 5.22
N HIS A 94 11.86 9.54 5.05
CA HIS A 94 13.01 8.67 4.77
C HIS A 94 12.99 8.07 3.37
N PHE A 95 11.81 7.85 2.81
CA PHE A 95 11.62 7.14 1.56
C PHE A 95 10.66 7.85 0.64
N LYS A 96 10.76 7.54 -0.65
CA LYS A 96 9.75 7.89 -1.64
C LYS A 96 9.04 6.63 -2.10
N VAL A 97 7.72 6.65 -2.00
CA VAL A 97 6.87 5.59 -2.57
C VAL A 97 6.73 5.78 -4.07
N ARG A 98 6.98 4.72 -4.83
CA ARG A 98 6.94 4.71 -6.29
C ARG A 98 5.97 3.67 -6.80
N VAL A 99 5.30 3.95 -7.92
CA VAL A 99 4.55 2.94 -8.65
C VAL A 99 5.53 1.98 -9.36
N GLY A 100 5.13 0.74 -9.57
CA GLY A 100 5.89 -0.22 -10.36
C GLY A 100 5.99 0.13 -11.85
N VAL A 101 6.53 -0.77 -12.64
CA VAL A 101 6.68 -0.64 -14.09
C VAL A 101 5.32 -0.64 -14.77
N LYS A 102 5.04 0.32 -15.64
CA LYS A 102 3.83 0.35 -16.47
C LYS A 102 4.20 0.07 -17.92
N THR A 103 3.89 -1.12 -18.38
CA THR A 103 4.15 -1.52 -19.78
C THR A 103 3.13 -0.95 -20.74
N THR A 104 1.87 -0.80 -20.26
CA THR A 104 0.69 -0.45 -21.06
C THR A 104 0.38 -1.44 -22.18
N ALA A 105 1.05 -2.59 -22.15
CA ALA A 105 0.83 -3.74 -23.03
C ALA A 105 1.24 -5.03 -22.29
N ASP A 106 0.73 -5.23 -21.07
CA ASP A 106 1.14 -6.31 -20.16
C ASP A 106 1.14 -7.69 -20.84
N LYS A 107 0.12 -7.99 -21.66
CA LYS A 107 0.06 -9.25 -22.41
C LYS A 107 1.21 -9.50 -23.39
N VAL A 108 1.99 -8.46 -23.74
CA VAL A 108 3.20 -8.58 -24.56
C VAL A 108 4.45 -8.67 -23.71
N PHE A 109 4.50 -7.88 -22.63
CA PHE A 109 5.71 -7.76 -21.83
C PHE A 109 5.79 -8.73 -20.65
N ILE A 110 4.67 -9.26 -20.16
CA ILE A 110 4.61 -10.02 -18.90
C ILE A 110 4.00 -11.39 -19.16
N SER A 111 4.68 -12.44 -18.72
CA SER A 111 4.19 -13.82 -18.79
C SER A 111 4.87 -14.70 -17.73
N ASP A 112 4.18 -15.73 -17.30
CA ASP A 112 4.67 -16.89 -16.55
C ASP A 112 4.98 -18.10 -17.48
N LYS A 113 4.67 -17.96 -18.79
CA LYS A 113 4.74 -19.02 -19.81
C LYS A 113 5.78 -18.77 -20.91
N TRP A 114 6.83 -18.00 -20.61
CA TRP A 114 7.89 -17.70 -21.58
C TRP A 114 8.51 -18.96 -22.16
N GLU A 115 8.65 -20.02 -21.37
CA GLU A 115 9.24 -21.29 -21.83
C GLU A 115 8.39 -22.00 -22.88
N ASN A 116 7.09 -21.74 -22.93
CA ASN A 116 6.19 -22.34 -23.91
C ASN A 116 6.37 -21.75 -25.33
N LEU A 117 7.12 -20.66 -25.48
CA LEU A 117 7.34 -20.01 -26.78
C LEU A 117 8.41 -20.69 -27.62
N ALA A 118 9.11 -21.68 -27.09
CA ALA A 118 10.14 -22.45 -27.80
C ALA A 118 11.12 -21.53 -28.56
N SER A 119 11.16 -21.61 -29.90
CA SER A 119 12.06 -20.82 -30.75
C SER A 119 11.79 -19.31 -30.75
N ASN A 120 10.60 -18.89 -30.32
CA ASN A 120 10.18 -17.48 -30.31
C ASN A 120 10.33 -16.82 -28.94
N LYS A 121 10.95 -17.48 -27.98
CA LYS A 121 11.25 -16.94 -26.67
C LYS A 121 12.34 -15.86 -26.80
N PRO A 122 12.11 -14.65 -26.27
CA PRO A 122 13.16 -13.63 -26.17
C PRO A 122 14.39 -14.14 -25.42
N GLU A 123 15.52 -13.45 -25.55
CA GLU A 123 16.74 -13.75 -24.82
C GLU A 123 16.49 -13.73 -23.30
N ASP A 124 17.02 -14.75 -22.59
CA ASP A 124 16.80 -14.93 -21.16
C ASP A 124 17.30 -13.75 -20.32
N GLU A 125 18.34 -13.08 -20.78
CA GLU A 125 18.87 -11.89 -20.11
C GLU A 125 17.90 -10.70 -20.10
N LEU A 126 16.94 -10.64 -21.02
CA LEU A 126 15.89 -9.63 -21.04
C LEU A 126 14.68 -10.03 -20.20
N LEU A 127 14.52 -11.29 -19.86
CA LEU A 127 13.41 -11.83 -19.08
C LEU A 127 13.73 -11.75 -17.58
N LYS A 128 13.30 -10.67 -16.95
CA LYS A 128 13.58 -10.40 -15.53
C LYS A 128 12.45 -10.88 -14.61
N PRO A 129 12.77 -11.44 -13.43
CA PRO A 129 11.75 -11.78 -12.42
C PRO A 129 10.88 -10.58 -12.07
N LEU A 130 9.57 -10.79 -11.96
CA LEU A 130 8.58 -9.74 -11.70
C LEU A 130 7.74 -10.05 -10.48
N ILE A 131 7.56 -9.04 -9.64
CA ILE A 131 6.59 -9.03 -8.55
C ILE A 131 5.32 -8.34 -9.02
N SER A 132 4.17 -8.97 -8.78
CA SER A 132 2.84 -8.48 -9.05
C SER A 132 1.95 -8.71 -7.82
N GLN A 133 0.84 -8.02 -7.71
CA GLN A 133 -0.10 -8.15 -6.59
C GLN A 133 -0.62 -9.58 -6.40
N GLU A 134 -0.58 -10.41 -7.44
CA GLU A 134 -1.09 -11.79 -7.42
C GLU A 134 -0.10 -12.77 -6.80
N ASN A 135 1.18 -12.41 -6.67
CA ASN A 135 2.23 -13.30 -6.18
C ASN A 135 2.95 -12.82 -4.92
N ILE A 136 2.35 -11.89 -4.16
CA ILE A 136 2.87 -11.46 -2.87
C ILE A 136 1.84 -11.57 -1.76
N GLU A 137 2.34 -11.91 -0.58
CA GLU A 137 1.66 -11.83 0.71
C GLU A 137 2.44 -10.92 1.66
N ALA A 138 1.95 -10.70 2.88
CA ALA A 138 2.59 -9.78 3.83
C ALA A 138 4.06 -10.11 4.14
N TRP A 139 4.40 -11.40 4.23
CA TRP A 139 5.70 -11.87 4.70
C TRP A 139 6.42 -12.78 3.69
N SER A 140 5.75 -13.18 2.61
CA SER A 140 6.27 -14.14 1.65
C SER A 140 5.85 -13.80 0.23
N ALA A 141 6.57 -14.35 -0.75
CA ALA A 141 6.12 -14.39 -2.14
C ALA A 141 5.63 -15.80 -2.47
N ILE A 142 4.63 -15.90 -3.34
CA ILE A 142 4.18 -17.16 -3.90
C ILE A 142 5.26 -17.64 -4.88
N THR A 143 5.98 -18.69 -4.53
CA THR A 143 7.21 -19.13 -5.24
C THR A 143 6.95 -19.96 -6.50
N ASN A 144 5.76 -20.55 -6.63
CA ASN A 144 5.41 -21.41 -7.78
C ASN A 144 5.00 -20.64 -9.06
N ILE A 145 4.97 -19.31 -9.02
CA ILE A 145 4.65 -18.46 -10.17
C ILE A 145 5.94 -17.89 -10.74
N ASN A 146 6.40 -18.42 -11.88
CA ASN A 146 7.58 -17.90 -12.59
C ASN A 146 7.24 -16.69 -13.46
N LEU A 147 6.68 -15.66 -12.86
CA LEU A 147 6.30 -14.43 -13.55
C LEU A 147 7.54 -13.62 -13.92
N ARG A 148 7.70 -13.32 -15.21
CA ARG A 148 8.83 -12.53 -15.73
C ARG A 148 8.32 -11.43 -16.67
N ILE A 149 9.10 -10.35 -16.73
CA ILE A 149 8.89 -9.24 -17.66
C ILE A 149 10.00 -9.20 -18.71
N LEU A 150 9.64 -9.03 -19.97
CA LEU A 150 10.56 -8.65 -21.03
C LEU A 150 10.95 -7.19 -20.85
N TYR A 151 12.10 -6.97 -20.21
CA TYR A 151 12.52 -5.66 -19.73
C TYR A 151 13.54 -5.02 -20.63
N THR A 152 13.13 -3.99 -21.36
CA THR A 152 13.89 -3.38 -22.47
C THR A 152 14.82 -2.24 -22.06
N HIS A 153 15.03 -2.00 -20.77
CA HIS A 153 15.84 -0.88 -20.30
C HIS A 153 17.00 -1.34 -19.42
N TYR A 154 18.11 -0.62 -19.50
CA TYR A 154 19.32 -0.86 -18.72
C TYR A 154 20.02 0.44 -18.34
N ILE A 155 21.10 0.35 -17.57
CA ILE A 155 21.95 1.49 -17.23
C ILE A 155 23.27 1.35 -17.97
N GLN A 156 23.66 2.39 -18.69
CA GLN A 156 24.97 2.53 -19.31
C GLN A 156 25.54 3.90 -18.94
N ASN A 157 26.75 3.92 -18.41
CA ASN A 157 27.44 5.16 -17.96
C ASN A 157 26.59 6.04 -17.03
N GLY A 158 25.78 5.42 -16.14
CA GLY A 158 24.89 6.13 -15.22
C GLY A 158 23.57 6.60 -15.83
N GLU A 159 23.37 6.48 -17.12
CA GLU A 159 22.16 6.89 -17.84
C GLU A 159 21.26 5.69 -18.14
N LYS A 160 19.96 5.92 -18.10
CA LYS A 160 18.97 4.92 -18.52
C LYS A 160 18.91 4.87 -20.05
N ARG A 161 19.13 3.68 -20.61
CA ARG A 161 19.08 3.39 -22.04
C ARG A 161 18.02 2.32 -22.33
N VAL A 162 17.58 2.27 -23.56
CA VAL A 162 16.77 1.19 -24.11
C VAL A 162 17.66 0.29 -24.96
N ILE A 163 17.34 -1.00 -25.04
CA ILE A 163 18.07 -1.96 -25.88
C ILE A 163 17.94 -1.60 -27.37
N GLU A 164 18.97 -1.93 -28.13
CA GLU A 164 18.87 -1.95 -29.60
C GLU A 164 18.37 -3.34 -30.01
N LEU A 165 17.26 -3.40 -30.76
CA LEU A 165 16.64 -4.68 -31.13
C LEU A 165 17.55 -5.53 -32.04
N ASP A 166 18.50 -4.93 -32.76
CA ASP A 166 19.43 -5.66 -33.65
C ASP A 166 20.42 -6.50 -32.83
N ASP A 167 20.68 -6.14 -31.58
CA ASP A 167 21.53 -6.90 -30.68
C ASP A 167 20.79 -8.12 -30.05
N TYR A 168 19.45 -8.16 -30.17
CA TYR A 168 18.58 -9.18 -29.57
C TYR A 168 17.64 -9.80 -30.62
N PRO A 169 18.13 -10.70 -31.50
CA PRO A 169 17.36 -11.20 -32.63
C PRO A 169 16.08 -11.94 -32.28
N LYS A 170 16.05 -12.67 -31.16
CA LYS A 170 14.83 -13.36 -30.69
C LYS A 170 13.80 -12.37 -30.16
N ALA A 171 14.21 -11.40 -29.30
CA ALA A 171 13.35 -10.35 -28.86
C ALA A 171 12.84 -9.48 -30.00
N LYS A 172 13.69 -9.20 -31.00
CA LYS A 172 13.31 -8.52 -32.25
C LYS A 172 12.17 -9.25 -32.94
N GLU A 173 12.34 -10.55 -33.22
CA GLU A 173 11.31 -11.39 -33.87
C GLU A 173 10.01 -11.39 -33.06
N TYR A 174 10.12 -11.58 -31.75
CA TYR A 174 8.98 -11.55 -30.83
C TYR A 174 8.24 -10.21 -30.88
N PHE A 175 8.93 -9.09 -30.76
CA PHE A 175 8.33 -7.76 -30.80
C PHE A 175 7.67 -7.48 -32.16
N TYR A 176 8.27 -7.90 -33.26
CA TYR A 176 7.68 -7.69 -34.58
C TYR A 176 6.34 -8.42 -34.77
N LYS A 177 6.14 -9.58 -34.12
CA LYS A 177 4.84 -10.28 -34.10
C LYS A 177 3.75 -9.45 -33.35
N HIS A 178 4.18 -8.55 -32.47
CA HIS A 178 3.29 -7.68 -31.71
C HIS A 178 3.36 -6.20 -32.15
N LYS A 179 3.99 -5.91 -33.28
CA LYS A 179 4.31 -4.54 -33.73
C LYS A 179 3.06 -3.67 -33.88
N GLU A 180 2.02 -4.16 -34.49
CA GLU A 180 0.76 -3.43 -34.69
C GLU A 180 0.20 -2.95 -33.35
N ARG A 181 0.06 -3.85 -32.37
CA ARG A 181 -0.41 -3.53 -31.02
C ARG A 181 0.48 -2.53 -30.29
N LEU A 182 1.79 -2.69 -30.38
CA LEU A 182 2.74 -1.83 -29.69
C LEU A 182 2.84 -0.46 -30.33
N SER A 183 2.81 -0.36 -31.66
CA SER A 183 2.80 0.92 -32.41
C SER A 183 1.50 1.71 -32.23
N GLY A 184 0.38 1.03 -31.90
CA GLY A 184 -0.89 1.68 -31.57
C GLY A 184 -0.88 2.45 -30.25
N ARG A 185 0.19 2.37 -29.46
CA ARG A 185 0.39 3.17 -28.24
C ARG A 185 0.88 4.59 -28.60
N ASN A 186 -0.02 5.40 -29.19
CA ASN A 186 0.31 6.72 -29.74
C ASN A 186 1.07 7.63 -28.77
N TYR A 187 0.75 7.57 -27.47
CA TYR A 187 1.43 8.37 -26.44
C TYR A 187 2.91 7.95 -26.25
N VAL A 188 3.29 6.70 -26.52
CA VAL A 188 4.70 6.24 -26.51
C VAL A 188 5.44 6.88 -27.69
N ILE A 189 4.86 6.78 -28.90
CA ILE A 189 5.43 7.32 -30.13
C ILE A 189 5.53 8.85 -30.07
N ASN A 190 4.46 9.52 -29.65
CA ASN A 190 4.42 10.99 -29.52
C ASN A 190 5.40 11.54 -28.48
N ALA A 191 5.83 10.69 -27.51
CA ALA A 191 6.89 11.04 -26.57
C ALA A 191 8.32 10.82 -27.12
N GLY A 192 8.46 10.50 -28.44
CA GLY A 192 9.74 10.26 -29.08
C GLY A 192 10.42 8.95 -28.71
N ARG A 193 9.65 7.96 -28.24
CA ARG A 193 10.18 6.65 -27.83
C ARG A 193 10.00 5.62 -28.90
N ASN A 194 10.82 4.56 -28.85
CA ASN A 194 10.66 3.41 -29.73
C ASN A 194 9.36 2.66 -29.41
N TRP A 195 8.70 2.13 -30.41
CA TRP A 195 7.42 1.44 -30.30
C TRP A 195 7.45 0.21 -29.36
N TYR A 196 8.63 -0.38 -29.11
CA TYR A 196 8.86 -1.52 -28.22
C TYR A 196 9.28 -1.13 -26.80
N GLU A 197 9.33 0.16 -26.48
CA GLU A 197 9.68 0.61 -25.14
C GLU A 197 8.55 0.40 -24.11
N ILE A 198 8.97 0.16 -22.88
CA ILE A 198 8.07 0.21 -21.72
C ILE A 198 7.74 1.66 -21.40
N TRP A 199 6.45 1.98 -21.20
CA TRP A 199 6.00 3.36 -20.92
C TRP A 199 6.60 3.96 -19.67
N VAL A 200 6.52 3.25 -18.53
CA VAL A 200 7.16 3.67 -17.26
C VAL A 200 8.12 2.57 -16.82
N PRO A 201 9.35 2.55 -17.30
CA PRO A 201 10.31 1.47 -16.97
C PRO A 201 10.93 1.63 -15.58
N GLN A 202 10.74 2.77 -14.90
CA GLN A 202 11.45 3.17 -13.70
C GLN A 202 12.96 3.36 -13.95
N ASN A 203 13.76 3.40 -12.89
CA ASN A 203 15.22 3.43 -13.03
C ASN A 203 15.77 2.02 -12.77
N PRO A 204 16.40 1.38 -13.77
CA PRO A 204 16.91 0.01 -13.63
C PRO A 204 17.91 -0.18 -12.49
N SER A 205 18.65 0.87 -12.09
CA SER A 205 19.65 0.77 -11.02
C SER A 205 19.04 0.48 -9.64
N TYR A 206 17.74 0.75 -9.46
CA TYR A 206 17.09 0.57 -8.17
C TYR A 206 16.64 -0.88 -7.91
N TRP A 207 16.50 -1.70 -8.95
CA TRP A 207 16.00 -3.07 -8.78
C TRP A 207 16.87 -3.92 -7.88
N LYS A 208 18.19 -3.73 -7.91
CA LYS A 208 19.17 -4.48 -7.11
C LYS A 208 19.12 -4.19 -5.61
N TYR A 209 18.47 -3.09 -5.18
CA TYR A 209 18.42 -2.73 -3.76
C TYR A 209 17.25 -3.41 -3.06
N PRO A 210 17.40 -3.72 -1.75
CA PRO A 210 16.29 -4.17 -0.93
C PRO A 210 15.12 -3.18 -0.98
N LYS A 211 13.89 -3.70 -1.01
CA LYS A 211 12.69 -2.89 -1.15
C LYS A 211 11.48 -3.53 -0.49
N LEU A 212 10.51 -2.69 -0.08
CA LEU A 212 9.17 -3.14 0.26
C LEU A 212 8.25 -2.98 -0.95
N VAL A 213 7.47 -4.01 -1.25
CA VAL A 213 6.49 -4.01 -2.34
C VAL A 213 5.10 -4.28 -1.77
N PHE A 214 4.11 -3.54 -2.24
CA PHE A 214 2.73 -3.70 -1.77
C PHE A 214 1.73 -3.38 -2.89
N PRO A 215 0.54 -4.04 -2.93
CA PRO A 215 -0.46 -3.81 -3.95
C PRO A 215 -1.11 -2.43 -3.80
N ASP A 216 -1.56 -1.83 -4.92
CA ASP A 216 -2.38 -0.61 -4.90
C ASP A 216 -3.70 -0.85 -4.14
N ILE A 217 -4.35 -1.99 -4.40
CA ILE A 217 -5.65 -2.32 -3.79
C ILE A 217 -5.57 -3.69 -3.13
N SER A 218 -5.93 -3.75 -1.83
CA SER A 218 -6.00 -5.01 -1.08
C SER A 218 -7.03 -4.93 0.05
N THR A 219 -7.54 -6.08 0.50
CA THR A 219 -8.41 -6.20 1.67
C THR A 219 -7.62 -6.08 2.98
N SER A 220 -6.39 -6.59 2.98
CA SER A 220 -5.44 -6.54 4.09
C SER A 220 -4.10 -5.96 3.61
N PRO A 221 -3.27 -5.40 4.50
CA PRO A 221 -1.93 -4.98 4.13
C PRO A 221 -1.07 -6.17 3.69
N ARG A 222 -0.32 -6.00 2.62
CA ARG A 222 0.59 -7.01 2.05
C ARG A 222 1.90 -6.34 1.67
N PHE A 223 2.62 -5.80 2.68
CA PHE A 223 3.94 -5.21 2.50
C PHE A 223 4.99 -6.32 2.54
N TYR A 224 5.46 -6.71 1.38
CA TYR A 224 6.44 -7.76 1.15
C TYR A 224 7.85 -7.19 1.02
N PHE A 225 8.83 -7.81 1.68
CA PHE A 225 10.24 -7.44 1.59
C PHE A 225 10.94 -8.25 0.49
N ASP A 226 11.42 -7.56 -0.55
CA ASP A 226 12.22 -8.14 -1.63
C ASP A 226 13.69 -7.72 -1.50
N ASN A 227 14.57 -8.70 -1.39
CA ASN A 227 16.04 -8.55 -1.43
C ASN A 227 16.70 -9.30 -2.60
N GLU A 228 15.91 -9.85 -3.53
CA GLU A 228 16.38 -10.63 -4.66
C GLU A 228 16.52 -9.79 -5.95
N GLY A 229 16.14 -8.53 -5.91
CA GLY A 229 16.29 -7.64 -7.06
C GLY A 229 15.18 -7.74 -8.11
N LYS A 230 14.02 -8.29 -7.74
CA LYS A 230 12.89 -8.44 -8.66
C LYS A 230 12.33 -7.09 -9.11
N ILE A 231 11.86 -7.01 -10.35
CA ILE A 231 11.13 -5.84 -10.88
C ILE A 231 9.71 -5.82 -10.31
N VAL A 232 9.14 -4.65 -10.12
CA VAL A 232 7.80 -4.47 -9.54
C VAL A 232 6.82 -4.06 -10.62
N ASN A 233 5.70 -4.77 -10.75
CA ASN A 233 4.62 -4.47 -11.70
C ASN A 233 3.84 -3.20 -11.29
N GLY A 234 3.24 -2.53 -12.27
CA GLY A 234 2.49 -1.27 -12.10
C GLY A 234 1.19 -1.38 -11.31
N ASN A 235 0.74 -2.59 -10.95
CA ASN A 235 -0.35 -2.82 -9.99
C ASN A 235 0.11 -2.86 -8.53
N CYS A 236 1.41 -2.64 -8.30
CA CYS A 236 2.04 -2.48 -7.00
C CYS A 236 2.75 -1.14 -6.87
N TYR A 237 2.92 -0.71 -5.62
CA TYR A 237 3.85 0.34 -5.22
C TYR A 237 5.06 -0.29 -4.54
N TRP A 238 6.15 0.47 -4.43
CA TRP A 238 7.38 0.02 -3.78
C TRP A 238 8.18 1.15 -3.17
N ILE A 239 8.96 0.80 -2.16
CA ILE A 239 9.88 1.67 -1.42
C ILE A 239 11.25 1.02 -1.46
N VAL A 240 12.31 1.75 -1.80
CA VAL A 240 13.65 1.21 -1.97
C VAL A 240 14.61 1.70 -0.89
N SER A 241 15.38 0.78 -0.33
CA SER A 241 16.54 1.07 0.50
C SER A 241 17.81 1.23 -0.34
N ARG A 242 18.75 2.05 0.14
CA ARG A 242 20.05 2.28 -0.50
C ARG A 242 21.25 1.96 0.39
N ASN A 243 21.02 1.76 1.68
CA ASN A 243 22.05 1.47 2.67
C ASN A 243 21.50 0.63 3.84
N GLU A 244 22.39 0.12 4.72
CA GLU A 244 22.00 -0.77 5.82
C GLU A 244 21.00 -0.14 6.80
N LYS A 245 21.17 1.13 7.14
CA LYS A 245 20.23 1.84 8.02
C LYS A 245 18.84 1.93 7.39
N ASP A 246 18.78 2.13 6.08
CA ASP A 246 17.52 2.13 5.36
C ASP A 246 16.87 0.74 5.34
N VAL A 247 17.66 -0.36 5.33
CA VAL A 247 17.14 -1.74 5.42
C VAL A 247 16.44 -1.98 6.75
N GLU A 248 17.04 -1.60 7.87
CA GLU A 248 16.39 -1.72 9.18
C GLU A 248 15.09 -0.90 9.23
N ARG A 249 15.11 0.31 8.70
CA ARG A 249 13.93 1.16 8.64
C ARG A 249 12.87 0.60 7.68
N LEU A 250 13.26 -0.07 6.59
CA LEU A 250 12.32 -0.80 5.74
C LEU A 250 11.64 -1.96 6.50
N LEU A 251 12.40 -2.74 7.26
CA LEU A 251 11.84 -3.83 8.07
C LEU A 251 10.92 -3.30 9.18
N LEU A 252 11.30 -2.21 9.85
CA LEU A 252 10.41 -1.52 10.78
C LEU A 252 9.12 -1.05 10.09
N THR A 253 9.25 -0.43 8.91
CA THR A 253 8.10 -0.01 8.09
C THR A 253 7.22 -1.19 7.70
N GLN A 254 7.80 -2.35 7.34
CA GLN A 254 7.06 -3.57 7.04
C GLN A 254 6.22 -4.04 8.22
N GLY A 255 6.84 -4.11 9.42
CA GLY A 255 6.16 -4.53 10.64
C GLY A 255 5.00 -3.60 11.00
N VAL A 256 5.26 -2.30 10.98
CA VAL A 256 4.21 -1.29 11.27
C VAL A 256 3.11 -1.33 10.21
N ALA A 257 3.44 -1.34 8.91
CA ALA A 257 2.46 -1.27 7.82
C ALA A 257 1.57 -2.53 7.71
N ASN A 258 2.08 -3.70 8.10
CA ASN A 258 1.32 -4.95 8.09
C ASN A 258 0.47 -5.17 9.35
N SER A 259 0.53 -4.28 10.34
CA SER A 259 -0.22 -4.40 11.59
C SER A 259 -1.70 -4.02 11.47
N ASP A 260 -2.53 -4.59 12.33
CA ASP A 260 -3.93 -4.21 12.50
C ASP A 260 -4.06 -2.78 12.98
N LEU A 261 -3.12 -2.32 13.84
CA LEU A 261 -3.04 -0.94 14.28
C LEU A 261 -2.92 0.01 13.09
N MET A 262 -2.01 -0.24 12.15
CA MET A 262 -1.83 0.62 11.00
C MET A 262 -2.99 0.52 10.01
N THR A 263 -3.64 -0.64 9.92
CA THR A 263 -4.89 -0.80 9.14
C THR A 263 -6.00 0.10 9.68
N LYS A 264 -6.19 0.14 11.00
CA LYS A 264 -7.14 1.05 11.66
C LYS A 264 -6.75 2.52 11.48
N TYR A 265 -5.46 2.84 11.63
CA TYR A 265 -4.94 4.18 11.40
C TYR A 265 -5.24 4.64 9.95
N HIS A 266 -4.96 3.78 8.97
CA HIS A 266 -5.22 4.05 7.55
C HIS A 266 -6.70 4.34 7.28
N ASP A 267 -7.61 3.52 7.84
CA ASP A 267 -9.05 3.70 7.67
C ASP A 267 -9.54 5.03 8.27
N LEU A 268 -9.03 5.40 9.44
CA LEU A 268 -9.43 6.62 10.15
C LEU A 268 -8.80 7.88 9.55
N ALA A 269 -7.50 7.84 9.24
CA ALA A 269 -6.76 9.02 8.78
C ALA A 269 -7.07 9.39 7.33
N PHE A 270 -7.34 8.40 6.46
CA PHE A 270 -7.46 8.64 5.01
C PHE A 270 -8.85 8.38 4.45
N ASN A 271 -9.75 7.76 5.22
CA ASN A 271 -11.15 7.50 4.85
C ASN A 271 -11.32 6.94 3.41
N ASN A 272 -10.44 6.02 3.01
CA ASN A 272 -10.37 5.50 1.63
C ASN A 272 -10.77 4.04 1.49
N LYS A 273 -11.61 3.54 2.39
CA LYS A 273 -12.16 2.18 2.33
C LYS A 273 -13.07 2.05 1.12
N LEU A 274 -12.79 1.05 0.29
CA LEU A 274 -13.54 0.71 -0.91
C LEU A 274 -14.57 -0.39 -0.63
N TYR A 275 -15.27 -0.83 -1.69
CA TYR A 275 -16.21 -1.96 -1.62
C TYR A 275 -15.53 -3.23 -1.12
N SER A 276 -16.27 -4.10 -0.46
CA SER A 276 -15.83 -5.39 0.05
C SER A 276 -14.61 -5.31 0.98
N GLY A 277 -14.52 -4.26 1.77
CA GLY A 277 -13.44 -4.06 2.75
C GLY A 277 -12.07 -3.76 2.16
N ARG A 278 -11.95 -3.56 0.84
CA ARG A 278 -10.70 -3.20 0.19
C ARG A 278 -10.25 -1.80 0.57
N ARG A 279 -8.95 -1.55 0.51
CA ARG A 279 -8.28 -0.26 0.75
C ARG A 279 -7.35 0.07 -0.40
N ARG A 280 -7.14 1.35 -0.65
CA ARG A 280 -6.12 1.82 -1.58
C ARG A 280 -4.88 2.28 -0.82
N TYR A 281 -3.76 1.65 -1.10
CA TYR A 281 -2.46 1.99 -0.53
C TYR A 281 -1.69 2.96 -1.45
N LEU A 282 -2.28 4.13 -1.71
CA LEU A 282 -1.65 5.15 -2.56
C LEU A 282 -0.38 5.71 -1.93
N SER A 283 0.59 6.13 -2.76
CA SER A 283 1.85 6.73 -2.31
C SER A 283 1.63 7.85 -1.30
N GLN A 284 0.70 8.76 -1.58
CA GLN A 284 0.36 9.91 -0.71
C GLN A 284 -0.19 9.53 0.67
N TYR A 285 -0.69 8.30 0.86
CA TYR A 285 -1.15 7.79 2.15
C TYR A 285 -0.04 7.04 2.86
N VAL A 286 0.65 6.13 2.16
CA VAL A 286 1.74 5.33 2.74
C VAL A 286 2.92 6.21 3.17
N GLU A 287 3.23 7.28 2.42
CA GLU A 287 4.24 8.26 2.82
C GLU A 287 3.90 8.98 4.14
N LYS A 288 2.62 9.03 4.53
CA LYS A 288 2.16 9.62 5.80
C LYS A 288 2.11 8.65 6.98
N TYR A 289 2.44 7.37 6.78
CA TYR A 289 2.45 6.41 7.89
C TYR A 289 3.45 6.81 8.96
N PRO A 290 3.04 6.89 10.23
CA PRO A 290 3.92 7.20 11.36
C PRO A 290 4.90 6.05 11.59
N LEU A 291 6.12 6.39 11.98
CA LEU A 291 7.15 5.44 12.36
C LEU A 291 7.67 5.79 13.75
N PRO A 292 7.84 4.81 14.65
CA PRO A 292 8.50 5.01 15.92
C PRO A 292 10.01 5.21 15.72
N ASP A 293 10.71 5.76 16.73
CA ASP A 293 12.15 5.92 16.68
C ASP A 293 12.85 4.57 16.51
N LEU A 294 13.67 4.47 15.46
CA LEU A 294 14.44 3.26 15.14
C LEU A 294 15.34 2.81 16.31
N LYS A 295 15.78 3.71 17.15
CA LYS A 295 16.69 3.43 18.28
C LYS A 295 15.96 2.83 19.48
N TYR A 296 14.66 2.91 19.57
CA TYR A 296 13.92 2.37 20.69
C TYR A 296 14.00 0.84 20.73
N HIS A 297 14.10 0.30 21.93
CA HIS A 297 14.16 -1.15 22.13
C HIS A 297 12.96 -1.88 21.51
N THR A 298 11.77 -1.31 21.60
CA THR A 298 10.56 -1.85 20.96
C THR A 298 10.67 -1.90 19.44
N SER A 299 11.26 -0.89 18.80
CA SER A 299 11.50 -0.87 17.35
C SER A 299 12.48 -1.95 16.91
N GLN A 300 13.53 -2.20 17.71
CA GLN A 300 14.47 -3.30 17.45
C GLN A 300 13.80 -4.67 17.61
N GLN A 301 12.92 -4.83 18.60
CA GLN A 301 12.11 -6.05 18.76
C GLN A 301 11.16 -6.27 17.56
N ILE A 302 10.53 -5.21 17.04
CA ILE A 302 9.70 -5.29 15.83
C ILE A 302 10.54 -5.77 14.65
N ILE A 303 11.73 -5.22 14.44
CA ILE A 303 12.64 -5.60 13.34
C ILE A 303 13.02 -7.08 13.43
N GLU A 304 13.36 -7.57 14.62
CA GLU A 304 13.72 -8.99 14.82
C GLU A 304 12.52 -9.94 14.56
N LEU A 305 11.31 -9.55 14.97
CA LEU A 305 10.10 -10.30 14.66
C LEU A 305 9.84 -10.35 13.15
N VAL A 306 10.01 -9.21 12.47
CA VAL A 306 9.84 -9.11 11.02
C VAL A 306 10.86 -9.96 10.27
N LYS A 307 12.13 -10.00 10.70
CA LYS A 307 13.15 -10.89 10.12
C LYS A 307 12.73 -12.36 10.23
N LYS A 308 12.21 -12.78 11.39
CA LYS A 308 11.69 -14.13 11.58
C LYS A 308 10.51 -14.41 10.65
N LEU A 309 9.50 -13.54 10.62
CA LEU A 309 8.34 -13.68 9.75
C LEU A 309 8.68 -13.75 8.25
N ASN A 310 9.74 -13.06 7.82
CA ASN A 310 10.22 -13.11 6.44
C ASN A 310 11.02 -14.39 6.12
N SER A 311 11.55 -15.09 7.12
CA SER A 311 12.39 -16.30 6.95
C SER A 311 11.65 -17.61 7.18
N GLU A 312 10.51 -17.58 7.86
CA GLU A 312 9.75 -18.79 8.19
C GLU A 312 8.82 -19.23 7.06
N SER A 313 8.72 -20.53 6.85
CA SER A 313 7.59 -21.13 6.13
C SER A 313 6.33 -20.99 7.00
N ILE A 314 5.17 -20.80 6.37
CA ILE A 314 3.88 -20.60 7.06
C ILE A 314 3.57 -21.86 7.89
N ASP A 315 3.75 -21.78 9.21
CA ASP A 315 3.40 -22.82 10.17
C ASP A 315 2.67 -22.21 11.40
N SER A 316 2.41 -23.05 12.43
CA SER A 316 1.73 -22.64 13.66
C SER A 316 2.47 -21.53 14.43
N ASN A 317 3.79 -21.47 14.32
CA ASN A 317 4.63 -20.48 15.00
C ASN A 317 4.44 -19.06 14.42
N THR A 318 4.11 -18.97 13.13
CA THR A 318 3.86 -17.69 12.43
C THR A 318 2.73 -16.89 13.09
N GLN A 319 1.69 -17.52 13.62
CA GLN A 319 0.57 -16.82 14.26
C GLN A 319 0.97 -16.21 15.61
N GLU A 320 1.77 -16.88 16.40
CA GLU A 320 2.30 -16.36 17.68
C GLU A 320 3.20 -15.13 17.43
N LEU A 321 4.07 -15.20 16.41
CA LEU A 321 4.92 -14.07 16.02
C LEU A 321 4.09 -12.86 15.58
N LYS A 322 3.00 -13.05 14.84
CA LYS A 322 2.08 -11.96 14.46
C LYS A 322 1.42 -11.31 15.67
N ILE A 323 0.92 -12.12 16.62
CA ILE A 323 0.32 -11.60 17.86
C ILE A 323 1.34 -10.79 18.66
N LEU A 324 2.58 -11.26 18.75
CA LEU A 324 3.64 -10.54 19.43
C LEU A 324 4.01 -9.25 18.70
N LEU A 325 4.04 -9.29 17.37
CA LEU A 325 4.28 -8.10 16.54
C LEU A 325 3.21 -7.02 16.80
N GLU A 326 1.92 -7.38 16.81
CA GLU A 326 0.83 -6.44 17.10
C GLU A 326 1.01 -5.77 18.48
N LYS A 327 1.38 -6.55 19.50
CA LYS A 327 1.67 -6.01 20.83
C LYS A 327 2.84 -5.03 20.81
N LYS A 328 3.93 -5.35 20.10
CA LYS A 328 5.12 -4.49 20.04
C LYS A 328 4.89 -3.22 19.22
N VAL A 329 4.12 -3.31 18.14
CA VAL A 329 3.72 -2.12 17.38
C VAL A 329 2.83 -1.21 18.24
N ALA A 330 1.85 -1.74 18.94
CA ALA A 330 1.00 -0.95 19.84
C ALA A 330 1.81 -0.29 20.97
N GLU A 331 2.72 -1.05 21.61
CA GLU A 331 3.64 -0.57 22.64
C GLU A 331 4.50 0.60 22.13
N SER A 332 5.04 0.51 20.90
CA SER A 332 5.88 1.57 20.32
C SER A 332 5.16 2.90 20.10
N PHE A 333 3.84 2.86 19.93
CA PHE A 333 3.00 4.06 19.83
C PHE A 333 2.24 4.39 21.13
N GLY A 334 2.47 3.66 22.21
CA GLY A 334 1.84 3.90 23.51
C GLY A 334 0.31 3.74 23.51
N VAL A 335 -0.21 2.82 22.71
CA VAL A 335 -1.65 2.50 22.61
C VAL A 335 -1.88 1.02 22.86
N GLU A 336 -3.15 0.63 23.15
CA GLU A 336 -3.51 -0.77 23.25
C GLU A 336 -3.51 -1.45 21.89
N PRO A 337 -3.18 -2.74 21.83
CA PRO A 337 -3.28 -3.54 20.60
C PRO A 337 -4.68 -3.46 19.99
N VAL A 338 -4.74 -3.44 18.68
CA VAL A 338 -5.99 -3.44 17.92
C VAL A 338 -6.29 -4.86 17.51
N ASN A 339 -7.53 -5.29 17.69
CA ASN A 339 -8.05 -6.51 17.11
C ASN A 339 -9.13 -6.10 16.09
N LEU A 340 -8.90 -6.33 14.81
CA LEU A 340 -9.86 -5.98 13.74
C LEU A 340 -11.02 -6.98 13.64
N LEU A 341 -10.97 -8.09 14.39
CA LEU A 341 -12.05 -9.08 14.43
C LEU A 341 -13.13 -8.72 15.46
N ASP A 342 -12.85 -7.76 16.35
CA ASP A 342 -13.80 -7.19 17.31
C ASP A 342 -14.46 -5.92 16.71
#